data_3df74764bdc8dc347cbde2c29289e2c9
#
_entry.id   3df74764bdc8dc347cbde2c29289e2c9
#
_cell.length_a   1.000
_cell.length_b   1.000
_cell.length_c   1.000
_cell.angle_alpha   90.00
_cell.angle_beta   90.00
_cell.angle_gamma   90.00
#
_symmetry.space_group_name_H-M   'P 1'
#
loop_
_entity.id
_entity.type
_entity.pdbx_description
1 polymer ?
#
loop_
_entity_poly.entity_id
_entity_poly.type
_entity_poly.pdbx_seq_one_letter_code
_entity_poly.pdbx_strand_id
1 'polypeptide(L)'
;MSIVQAVVSACEPHGVPVTLKMRTGWCHDQRNAPVLALAAQDAGVQMLTIHGRTRDQGYKGFAEYDTMALIKSRVRVPVVANGDIDSPEKALSVLRHTGADALMIGRAAQGRPWIFRDIQHFLQTGEHLAPPLVAEVRRLLTEHLAEHMGLYGEYTGVRSARKHLGWYVRDWPGSTEFRRRINALEDPQQQMDALHAYLDEIESLSDRVPSATSHATISDTTDMTEST
;
A
#
# COMPACT_ATOMS: atom_id res chain seq x y z
N MET A 1 2.88 -2.51 27.76
CA MET A 1 2.54 -3.94 27.68
C MET A 1 1.19 -4.26 28.29
N SER A 2 0.68 -3.56 29.30
CA SER A 2 -0.62 -3.83 29.95
C SER A 2 -1.81 -3.89 28.96
N ILE A 3 -1.85 -3.01 27.95
CA ILE A 3 -2.89 -3.03 26.91
C ILE A 3 -2.83 -4.34 26.10
N VAL A 4 -1.62 -4.75 25.67
CA VAL A 4 -1.45 -6.00 24.89
C VAL A 4 -1.91 -7.21 25.71
N GLN A 5 -1.51 -7.28 26.97
CA GLN A 5 -1.93 -8.37 27.88
C GLN A 5 -3.44 -8.43 28.06
N ALA A 6 -4.09 -7.27 28.26
CA ALA A 6 -5.54 -7.18 28.39
C ALA A 6 -6.27 -7.69 27.12
N VAL A 7 -5.77 -7.31 25.93
CA VAL A 7 -6.34 -7.78 24.65
C VAL A 7 -6.13 -9.29 24.49
N VAL A 8 -4.92 -9.80 24.74
CA VAL A 8 -4.64 -11.24 24.66
C VAL A 8 -5.55 -12.02 25.61
N SER A 9 -5.64 -11.61 26.88
CA SER A 9 -6.51 -12.28 27.86
C SER A 9 -8.00 -12.28 27.48
N ALA A 10 -8.46 -11.19 26.81
CA ALA A 10 -9.84 -11.11 26.35
C ALA A 10 -10.11 -11.98 25.11
N CYS A 11 -9.11 -12.16 24.24
CA CYS A 11 -9.27 -12.91 22.99
C CYS A 11 -9.04 -14.43 23.16
N GLU A 12 -8.15 -14.81 24.07
CA GLU A 12 -7.74 -16.21 24.29
C GLU A 12 -8.92 -17.17 24.51
N PRO A 13 -9.94 -16.87 25.37
CA PRO A 13 -11.07 -17.76 25.58
C PRO A 13 -11.93 -18.01 24.33
N HIS A 14 -11.80 -17.15 23.34
CA HIS A 14 -12.56 -17.20 22.09
C HIS A 14 -11.74 -17.78 20.92
N GLY A 15 -10.49 -18.17 21.15
CA GLY A 15 -9.59 -18.66 20.09
C GLY A 15 -9.24 -17.61 19.02
N VAL A 16 -9.39 -16.32 19.34
CA VAL A 16 -9.11 -15.21 18.38
C VAL A 16 -7.62 -14.83 18.47
N PRO A 17 -6.85 -14.94 17.38
CA PRO A 17 -5.45 -14.58 17.39
C PRO A 17 -5.26 -13.08 17.57
N VAL A 18 -4.31 -12.67 18.43
CA VAL A 18 -3.91 -11.27 18.61
C VAL A 18 -2.65 -10.98 17.82
N THR A 19 -2.70 -9.95 16.98
CA THR A 19 -1.55 -9.46 16.23
C THR A 19 -1.21 -8.03 16.62
N LEU A 20 0.06 -7.65 16.55
CA LEU A 20 0.50 -6.30 16.90
C LEU A 20 1.18 -5.63 15.71
N LYS A 21 0.68 -4.44 15.33
CA LYS A 21 1.36 -3.57 14.37
C LYS A 21 1.99 -2.40 15.09
N MET A 22 3.28 -2.13 14.80
CA MET A 22 4.03 -1.03 15.40
C MET A 22 5.02 -0.39 14.42
N ARG A 23 5.57 0.75 14.83
CA ARG A 23 6.72 1.41 14.18
C ARG A 23 8.02 1.00 14.86
N THR A 24 9.18 1.36 14.25
CA THR A 24 10.51 1.01 14.79
C THR A 24 10.82 1.69 16.13
N GLY A 25 10.17 2.81 16.43
CA GLY A 25 10.31 3.56 17.66
C GLY A 25 9.66 4.93 17.57
N TRP A 26 9.92 5.78 18.59
CA TRP A 26 9.43 7.16 18.61
C TRP A 26 10.24 8.05 17.65
N CYS A 27 11.57 8.04 17.78
CA CYS A 27 12.52 8.75 16.92
C CYS A 27 13.74 7.87 16.65
N HIS A 28 14.69 8.38 15.86
CA HIS A 28 15.89 7.63 15.45
C HIS A 28 16.64 7.03 16.65
N ASP A 29 16.86 7.82 17.70
CA ASP A 29 17.62 7.40 18.88
C ASP A 29 16.81 6.58 19.87
N GLN A 30 15.51 6.43 19.66
CA GLN A 30 14.58 5.67 20.50
C GLN A 30 13.86 4.59 19.71
N ARG A 31 14.62 3.76 18.99
CA ARG A 31 14.11 2.58 18.28
C ARG A 31 13.98 1.39 19.24
N ASN A 32 12.89 1.34 19.98
CA ASN A 32 12.62 0.33 21.02
C ASN A 32 11.80 -0.87 20.51
N ALA A 33 11.43 -0.92 19.23
CA ALA A 33 10.64 -2.01 18.67
C ALA A 33 11.23 -3.42 18.93
N PRO A 34 12.56 -3.67 18.89
CA PRO A 34 13.10 -4.98 19.18
C PRO A 34 12.80 -5.49 20.60
N VAL A 35 12.83 -4.59 21.60
CA VAL A 35 12.49 -4.93 22.98
C VAL A 35 10.98 -5.18 23.13
N LEU A 36 10.17 -4.30 22.49
CA LEU A 36 8.72 -4.43 22.53
C LEU A 36 8.22 -5.70 21.78
N ALA A 37 8.90 -6.10 20.71
CA ALA A 37 8.58 -7.30 19.95
C ALA A 37 8.70 -8.58 20.80
N LEU A 38 9.79 -8.72 21.55
CA LEU A 38 9.99 -9.83 22.49
C LEU A 38 8.92 -9.82 23.59
N ALA A 39 8.72 -8.68 24.24
CA ALA A 39 7.73 -8.56 25.29
C ALA A 39 6.29 -8.82 24.77
N ALA A 40 5.98 -8.46 23.51
CA ALA A 40 4.69 -8.75 22.91
C ALA A 40 4.51 -10.24 22.61
N GLN A 41 5.54 -10.91 22.09
CA GLN A 41 5.53 -12.37 21.93
C GLN A 41 5.31 -13.08 23.26
N ASP A 42 6.05 -12.70 24.30
CA ASP A 42 5.92 -13.29 25.63
C ASP A 42 4.55 -13.03 26.27
N ALA A 43 3.89 -11.95 25.88
CA ALA A 43 2.51 -11.64 26.28
C ALA A 43 1.44 -12.40 25.48
N GLY A 44 1.82 -13.21 24.46
CA GLY A 44 0.89 -14.03 23.68
C GLY A 44 0.48 -13.46 22.32
N VAL A 45 1.15 -12.39 21.82
CA VAL A 45 0.96 -11.92 20.44
C VAL A 45 1.46 -12.98 19.46
N GLN A 46 0.65 -13.29 18.46
CA GLN A 46 0.89 -14.38 17.51
C GLN A 46 1.48 -13.95 16.16
N MET A 47 1.50 -12.65 15.86
CA MET A 47 2.14 -12.09 14.66
C MET A 47 2.50 -10.62 14.89
N LEU A 48 3.63 -10.19 14.37
CA LEU A 48 4.12 -8.82 14.45
C LEU A 48 4.18 -8.19 13.06
N THR A 49 3.65 -6.97 12.92
CA THR A 49 3.84 -6.16 11.71
C THR A 49 4.66 -4.92 12.07
N ILE A 50 5.79 -4.74 11.39
CA ILE A 50 6.72 -3.64 11.67
C ILE A 50 6.75 -2.67 10.50
N HIS A 51 6.44 -1.39 10.77
CA HIS A 51 6.63 -0.33 9.80
C HIS A 51 8.03 0.28 9.95
N GLY A 52 8.81 0.31 8.87
CA GLY A 52 10.21 0.73 8.83
C GLY A 52 10.46 2.23 9.04
N ARG A 53 9.57 2.93 9.71
CA ARG A 53 9.73 4.33 10.10
C ARG A 53 9.45 4.53 11.58
N THR A 54 10.09 5.52 12.16
CA THR A 54 9.77 6.00 13.51
C THR A 54 8.49 6.86 13.51
N ARG A 55 7.96 7.14 14.70
CA ARG A 55 6.71 7.92 14.84
C ARG A 55 6.87 9.36 14.35
N ASP A 56 7.99 10.00 14.66
CA ASP A 56 8.31 11.38 14.27
C ASP A 56 8.57 11.57 12.78
N GLN A 57 9.10 10.54 12.08
CA GLN A 57 9.26 10.58 10.63
C GLN A 57 7.92 10.71 9.89
N GLY A 58 6.81 10.23 10.45
CA GLY A 58 5.53 10.21 9.75
C GLY A 58 5.63 9.40 8.43
N TYR A 59 5.70 10.12 7.31
CA TYR A 59 5.92 9.57 5.96
C TYR A 59 7.15 10.17 5.26
N LYS A 60 7.95 10.97 5.97
CA LYS A 60 9.16 11.60 5.42
C LYS A 60 10.30 10.57 5.32
N GLY A 61 11.23 10.82 4.39
CA GLY A 61 12.36 9.93 4.15
C GLY A 61 11.95 8.53 3.70
N PHE A 62 12.83 7.56 3.89
CA PHE A 62 12.62 6.16 3.49
C PHE A 62 12.39 5.25 4.70
N ALA A 63 11.64 4.17 4.48
CA ALA A 63 11.54 3.09 5.44
C ALA A 63 12.89 2.35 5.52
N GLU A 64 13.35 2.04 6.73
CA GLU A 64 14.51 1.19 6.96
C GLU A 64 14.06 -0.24 7.30
N TYR A 65 14.92 -1.19 7.09
CA TYR A 65 14.59 -2.61 7.24
C TYR A 65 15.48 -3.36 8.23
N ASP A 66 16.57 -2.74 8.71
CA ASP A 66 17.52 -3.35 9.64
C ASP A 66 16.89 -3.70 10.98
N THR A 67 16.02 -2.79 11.51
CA THR A 67 15.25 -3.07 12.73
C THR A 67 14.31 -4.28 12.55
N MET A 68 13.74 -4.47 11.36
CA MET A 68 12.88 -5.63 11.08
C MET A 68 13.69 -6.92 11.05
N ALA A 69 14.86 -6.92 10.37
CA ALA A 69 15.79 -8.03 10.34
C ALA A 69 16.23 -8.44 11.76
N LEU A 70 16.56 -7.44 12.59
CA LEU A 70 16.92 -7.65 13.99
C LEU A 70 15.76 -8.26 14.80
N ILE A 71 14.52 -7.79 14.60
CA ILE A 71 13.34 -8.36 15.26
C ILE A 71 13.15 -9.81 14.81
N LYS A 72 13.15 -10.06 13.49
CA LYS A 72 12.95 -11.40 12.92
C LYS A 72 13.97 -12.41 13.45
N SER A 73 15.23 -12.00 13.66
CA SER A 73 16.26 -12.87 14.23
C SER A 73 16.04 -13.24 15.70
N ARG A 74 15.16 -12.54 16.41
CA ARG A 74 14.96 -12.67 17.87
C ARG A 74 13.63 -13.27 18.28
N VAL A 75 12.59 -13.13 17.43
CA VAL A 75 11.25 -13.64 17.73
C VAL A 75 10.97 -14.95 17.00
N ARG A 76 10.04 -15.73 17.54
CA ARG A 76 9.58 -17.00 16.93
C ARG A 76 8.25 -16.85 16.20
N VAL A 77 7.49 -15.81 16.51
CA VAL A 77 6.22 -15.50 15.82
C VAL A 77 6.48 -14.93 14.42
N PRO A 78 5.55 -15.10 13.48
CA PRO A 78 5.65 -14.49 12.16
C PRO A 78 5.85 -12.98 12.22
N VAL A 79 6.73 -12.48 11.36
CA VAL A 79 7.01 -11.04 11.18
C VAL A 79 6.59 -10.59 9.79
N VAL A 80 5.80 -9.54 9.72
CA VAL A 80 5.34 -8.90 8.48
C VAL A 80 6.09 -7.58 8.29
N ALA A 81 6.83 -7.46 7.19
CA ALA A 81 7.54 -6.23 6.85
C ALA A 81 6.61 -5.23 6.16
N ASN A 82 6.64 -3.96 6.58
CA ASN A 82 5.82 -2.88 6.03
C ASN A 82 6.64 -1.59 5.84
N GLY A 83 6.40 -0.90 4.73
CA GLY A 83 7.00 0.40 4.40
C GLY A 83 7.63 0.41 3.02
N ASP A 84 7.24 1.37 2.18
CA ASP A 84 7.80 1.67 0.85
C ASP A 84 7.98 0.45 -0.07
N ILE A 85 7.05 -0.50 0.01
CA ILE A 85 7.01 -1.67 -0.87
C ILE A 85 6.02 -1.35 -1.98
N ASP A 86 6.54 -1.04 -3.17
CA ASP A 86 5.79 -0.49 -4.30
C ASP A 86 6.03 -1.24 -5.62
N SER A 87 6.98 -2.19 -5.63
CA SER A 87 7.26 -3.03 -6.79
C SER A 87 7.61 -4.48 -6.40
N PRO A 88 7.55 -5.42 -7.36
CA PRO A 88 7.97 -6.80 -7.15
C PRO A 88 9.42 -6.94 -6.71
N GLU A 89 10.34 -6.16 -7.29
CA GLU A 89 11.77 -6.16 -6.94
C GLU A 89 11.99 -5.66 -5.52
N LYS A 90 11.28 -4.59 -5.15
CA LYS A 90 11.35 -4.06 -3.79
C LYS A 90 10.82 -5.08 -2.77
N ALA A 91 9.74 -5.77 -3.10
CA ALA A 91 9.18 -6.85 -2.30
C ALA A 91 10.22 -7.97 -2.06
N LEU A 92 10.87 -8.45 -3.13
CA LEU A 92 11.92 -9.46 -3.07
C LEU A 92 13.13 -8.99 -2.24
N SER A 93 13.57 -7.74 -2.48
CA SER A 93 14.68 -7.13 -1.76
C SER A 93 14.40 -7.06 -0.25
N VAL A 94 13.20 -6.61 0.13
CA VAL A 94 12.78 -6.50 1.54
C VAL A 94 12.71 -7.87 2.20
N LEU A 95 12.11 -8.88 1.55
CA LEU A 95 12.07 -10.24 2.09
C LEU A 95 13.46 -10.83 2.30
N ARG A 96 14.35 -10.67 1.33
CA ARG A 96 15.76 -11.17 1.42
C ARG A 96 16.54 -10.48 2.53
N HIS A 97 16.37 -9.16 2.66
CA HIS A 97 17.09 -8.38 3.67
C HIS A 97 16.59 -8.66 5.09
N THR A 98 15.28 -8.76 5.26
CA THR A 98 14.68 -8.88 6.60
C THR A 98 14.49 -10.30 7.09
N GLY A 99 14.39 -11.27 6.18
CA GLY A 99 13.93 -12.63 6.49
C GLY A 99 12.48 -12.69 6.96
N ALA A 100 11.68 -11.63 6.75
CA ALA A 100 10.28 -11.56 7.15
C ALA A 100 9.44 -12.65 6.47
N ASP A 101 8.39 -13.11 7.15
CA ASP A 101 7.51 -14.19 6.67
C ASP A 101 6.48 -13.69 5.67
N ALA A 102 6.15 -12.39 5.72
CA ALA A 102 5.18 -11.76 4.83
C ALA A 102 5.44 -10.25 4.65
N LEU A 103 4.72 -9.67 3.71
CA LEU A 103 4.75 -8.24 3.41
C LEU A 103 3.38 -7.60 3.64
N MET A 104 3.38 -6.36 4.13
CA MET A 104 2.18 -5.51 4.17
C MET A 104 2.37 -4.32 3.26
N ILE A 105 1.51 -4.20 2.25
CA ILE A 105 1.52 -3.11 1.28
C ILE A 105 0.45 -2.10 1.66
N GLY A 106 0.82 -0.83 1.68
CA GLY A 106 -0.09 0.27 2.00
C GLY A 106 -0.41 1.10 0.76
N ARG A 107 0.17 2.29 0.68
CA ARG A 107 -0.12 3.30 -0.35
C ARG A 107 0.02 2.81 -1.78
N ALA A 108 0.94 1.90 -2.06
CA ALA A 108 1.18 1.35 -3.39
C ALA A 108 0.01 0.50 -3.93
N ALA A 109 -0.89 0.02 -3.06
CA ALA A 109 -2.10 -0.69 -3.47
C ALA A 109 -3.27 0.26 -3.81
N GLN A 110 -3.16 1.54 -3.47
CA GLN A 110 -4.19 2.53 -3.77
C GLN A 110 -4.25 2.80 -5.27
N GLY A 111 -5.37 2.42 -5.90
CA GLY A 111 -5.54 2.50 -7.35
C GLY A 111 -4.79 1.42 -8.14
N ARG A 112 -4.14 0.48 -7.46
CA ARG A 112 -3.37 -0.62 -8.06
C ARG A 112 -3.54 -1.92 -7.26
N PRO A 113 -4.77 -2.44 -7.08
CA PRO A 113 -4.99 -3.63 -6.27
C PRO A 113 -4.29 -4.88 -6.83
N TRP A 114 -4.02 -4.94 -8.11
CA TRP A 114 -3.27 -6.03 -8.75
C TRP A 114 -1.80 -6.12 -8.36
N ILE A 115 -1.25 -5.12 -7.63
CA ILE A 115 0.12 -5.17 -7.11
C ILE A 115 0.40 -6.43 -6.28
N PHE A 116 -0.59 -6.95 -5.57
CA PHE A 116 -0.45 -8.19 -4.79
C PHE A 116 -0.22 -9.41 -5.70
N ARG A 117 -0.99 -9.52 -6.79
CA ARG A 117 -0.83 -10.55 -7.82
C ARG A 117 0.53 -10.44 -8.50
N ASP A 118 0.92 -9.21 -8.88
CA ASP A 118 2.18 -8.93 -9.56
C ASP A 118 3.38 -9.35 -8.68
N ILE A 119 3.36 -8.97 -7.41
CA ILE A 119 4.40 -9.35 -6.44
C ILE A 119 4.42 -10.86 -6.23
N GLN A 120 3.26 -11.49 -6.01
CA GLN A 120 3.18 -12.93 -5.78
C GLN A 120 3.75 -13.71 -6.98
N HIS A 121 3.38 -13.35 -8.20
CA HIS A 121 3.89 -13.97 -9.40
C HIS A 121 5.41 -13.83 -9.51
N PHE A 122 5.93 -12.61 -9.34
CA PHE A 122 7.37 -12.35 -9.43
C PHE A 122 8.17 -13.10 -8.35
N LEU A 123 7.66 -13.20 -7.14
CA LEU A 123 8.32 -13.96 -6.07
C LEU A 123 8.37 -15.47 -6.37
N GLN A 124 7.41 -15.99 -7.13
CA GLN A 124 7.34 -17.40 -7.50
C GLN A 124 8.16 -17.74 -8.75
N THR A 125 8.19 -16.86 -9.73
CA THR A 125 8.73 -17.16 -11.07
C THR A 125 9.98 -16.35 -11.43
N GLY A 126 10.19 -15.20 -10.81
CA GLY A 126 11.20 -14.21 -11.23
C GLY A 126 10.77 -13.35 -12.43
N GLU A 127 9.56 -13.54 -12.96
CA GLU A 127 9.08 -12.87 -14.16
C GLU A 127 7.97 -11.85 -13.82
N HIS A 128 7.86 -10.79 -14.63
CA HIS A 128 6.79 -9.82 -14.51
C HIS A 128 5.54 -10.26 -15.26
N LEU A 129 4.38 -9.97 -14.67
CA LEU A 129 3.11 -10.02 -15.40
C LEU A 129 2.97 -8.79 -16.31
N ALA A 130 2.34 -9.00 -17.45
CA ALA A 130 1.87 -7.88 -18.25
C ALA A 130 0.84 -7.05 -17.46
N PRO A 131 0.75 -5.72 -17.71
CA PRO A 131 -0.29 -4.89 -17.10
C PRO A 131 -1.68 -5.49 -17.32
N PRO A 132 -2.64 -5.29 -16.40
CA PRO A 132 -3.98 -5.82 -16.54
C PRO A 132 -4.67 -5.26 -17.79
N LEU A 133 -5.64 -6.01 -18.32
CA LEU A 133 -6.50 -5.53 -19.40
C LEU A 133 -7.39 -4.38 -18.90
N VAL A 134 -7.68 -3.43 -19.78
CA VAL A 134 -8.62 -2.33 -19.48
C VAL A 134 -9.98 -2.90 -19.03
N ALA A 135 -10.45 -3.95 -19.69
CA ALA A 135 -11.68 -4.64 -19.32
C ALA A 135 -11.66 -5.22 -17.89
N GLU A 136 -10.50 -5.75 -17.43
CA GLU A 136 -10.32 -6.22 -16.05
C GLU A 136 -10.43 -5.06 -15.06
N VAL A 137 -9.75 -3.95 -15.32
CA VAL A 137 -9.77 -2.78 -14.45
C VAL A 137 -11.15 -2.11 -14.46
N ARG A 138 -11.84 -2.09 -15.60
CA ARG A 138 -13.23 -1.63 -15.73
C ARG A 138 -14.14 -2.39 -14.76
N ARG A 139 -14.09 -3.72 -14.77
CA ARG A 139 -14.87 -4.56 -13.86
C ARG A 139 -14.54 -4.24 -12.39
N LEU A 140 -13.26 -4.22 -12.03
CA LEU A 140 -12.82 -3.92 -10.65
C LEU A 140 -13.30 -2.54 -10.17
N LEU A 141 -13.20 -1.52 -11.01
CA LEU A 141 -13.65 -0.16 -10.67
C LEU A 141 -15.16 -0.07 -10.54
N THR A 142 -15.91 -0.71 -11.45
CA THR A 142 -17.38 -0.73 -11.40
C THR A 142 -17.86 -1.40 -10.11
N GLU A 143 -17.32 -2.58 -9.77
CA GLU A 143 -17.63 -3.29 -8.53
C GLU A 143 -17.25 -2.45 -7.29
N HIS A 144 -16.04 -1.89 -7.27
CA HIS A 144 -15.57 -1.06 -6.15
C HIS A 144 -16.47 0.18 -5.93
N LEU A 145 -16.89 0.86 -7.00
CA LEU A 145 -17.78 2.00 -6.89
C LEU A 145 -19.16 1.61 -6.38
N ALA A 146 -19.73 0.51 -6.89
CA ALA A 146 -21.03 0.01 -6.46
C ALA A 146 -21.01 -0.34 -4.96
N GLU A 147 -20.01 -1.08 -4.48
CA GLU A 147 -19.85 -1.41 -3.07
C GLU A 147 -19.61 -0.17 -2.21
N HIS A 148 -18.81 0.78 -2.71
CA HIS A 148 -18.53 2.04 -2.02
C HIS A 148 -19.80 2.89 -1.84
N MET A 149 -20.64 2.97 -2.88
CA MET A 149 -21.95 3.64 -2.80
C MET A 149 -22.89 2.92 -1.83
N GLY A 150 -22.90 1.57 -1.88
CA GLY A 150 -23.69 0.74 -0.96
C GLY A 150 -23.34 0.97 0.51
N LEU A 151 -22.04 1.16 0.80
CA LEU A 151 -21.54 1.36 2.17
C LEU A 151 -21.79 2.79 2.71
N TYR A 152 -21.51 3.81 1.89
CA TYR A 152 -21.52 5.22 2.33
C TYR A 152 -22.78 5.99 1.93
N GLY A 153 -23.66 5.39 1.14
CA GLY A 153 -24.78 6.06 0.49
C GLY A 153 -24.33 6.96 -0.68
N GLU A 154 -25.26 7.35 -1.53
CA GLU A 154 -24.95 8.07 -2.78
C GLU A 154 -24.23 9.39 -2.54
N TYR A 155 -24.76 10.24 -1.64
CA TYR A 155 -24.19 11.57 -1.40
C TYR A 155 -22.72 11.54 -0.95
N THR A 156 -22.41 10.73 0.07
CA THR A 156 -21.05 10.60 0.59
C THR A 156 -20.20 9.74 -0.34
N GLY A 157 -20.79 8.69 -0.92
CA GLY A 157 -20.14 7.75 -1.81
C GLY A 157 -19.55 8.44 -3.03
N VAL A 158 -20.34 9.22 -3.78
CA VAL A 158 -19.87 9.96 -4.97
C VAL A 158 -18.68 10.86 -4.64
N ARG A 159 -18.78 11.62 -3.54
CA ARG A 159 -17.72 12.57 -3.15
C ARG A 159 -16.43 11.87 -2.72
N SER A 160 -16.55 10.83 -1.93
CA SER A 160 -15.39 10.08 -1.44
C SER A 160 -14.76 9.17 -2.52
N ALA A 161 -15.56 8.67 -3.47
CA ALA A 161 -15.09 7.88 -4.61
C ALA A 161 -14.13 8.66 -5.53
N ARG A 162 -14.26 9.98 -5.64
CA ARG A 162 -13.36 10.84 -6.46
C ARG A 162 -11.89 10.60 -6.15
N LYS A 163 -11.56 10.42 -4.89
CA LYS A 163 -10.20 10.11 -4.42
C LYS A 163 -9.72 8.75 -4.95
N HIS A 164 -10.57 7.73 -4.86
CA HIS A 164 -10.25 6.39 -5.34
C HIS A 164 -10.05 6.37 -6.85
N LEU A 165 -10.99 6.93 -7.60
CA LEU A 165 -10.87 7.09 -9.06
C LEU A 165 -9.57 7.80 -9.44
N GLY A 166 -9.24 8.90 -8.75
CA GLY A 166 -8.00 9.65 -8.98
C GLY A 166 -6.74 8.85 -8.73
N TRP A 167 -6.77 7.86 -7.84
CA TRP A 167 -5.63 6.96 -7.61
C TRP A 167 -5.44 5.95 -8.74
N TYR A 168 -6.53 5.37 -9.27
CA TYR A 168 -6.46 4.40 -10.37
C TYR A 168 -5.89 5.00 -11.65
N VAL A 169 -6.27 6.22 -11.98
CA VAL A 169 -5.93 6.86 -13.25
C VAL A 169 -4.75 7.83 -13.16
N ARG A 170 -4.01 7.83 -12.06
CA ARG A 170 -3.03 8.89 -11.72
C ARG A 170 -2.13 9.30 -12.89
N ASP A 171 -1.55 8.33 -13.57
CA ASP A 171 -0.53 8.55 -14.61
C ASP A 171 -1.04 8.13 -16.00
N TRP A 172 -2.36 8.02 -16.18
CA TRP A 172 -2.96 7.62 -17.44
C TRP A 172 -3.17 8.82 -18.38
N PRO A 173 -3.16 8.59 -19.71
CA PRO A 173 -3.48 9.64 -20.68
C PRO A 173 -4.84 10.30 -20.37
N GLY A 174 -4.92 11.64 -20.46
CA GLY A 174 -6.16 12.35 -20.19
C GLY A 174 -6.63 12.40 -18.72
N SER A 175 -5.89 11.79 -17.79
CA SER A 175 -6.31 11.67 -16.38
C SER A 175 -6.60 13.00 -15.67
N THR A 176 -5.91 14.08 -16.04
CA THR A 176 -6.15 15.42 -15.47
C THR A 176 -7.54 15.93 -15.79
N GLU A 177 -7.95 15.81 -17.06
CA GLU A 177 -9.27 16.24 -17.52
C GLU A 177 -10.38 15.33 -16.94
N PHE A 178 -10.16 14.02 -16.95
CA PHE A 178 -11.06 13.07 -16.32
C PHE A 178 -11.29 13.40 -14.83
N ARG A 179 -10.22 13.64 -14.07
CA ARG A 179 -10.32 14.02 -12.64
C ARG A 179 -11.04 15.33 -12.44
N ARG A 180 -10.81 16.34 -13.31
CA ARG A 180 -11.55 17.60 -13.28
C ARG A 180 -13.04 17.35 -13.47
N ARG A 181 -13.42 16.51 -14.44
CA ARG A 181 -14.82 16.16 -14.74
C ARG A 181 -15.48 15.43 -13.56
N ILE A 182 -14.91 14.35 -13.05
CA ILE A 182 -15.52 13.57 -11.96
C ILE A 182 -15.64 14.34 -10.64
N ASN A 183 -14.75 15.32 -10.41
CA ASN A 183 -14.82 16.16 -9.21
C ASN A 183 -16.03 17.11 -9.21
N ALA A 184 -16.59 17.42 -10.37
CA ALA A 184 -17.78 18.25 -10.51
C ALA A 184 -19.11 17.46 -10.46
N LEU A 185 -19.07 16.13 -10.66
CA LEU A 185 -20.26 15.28 -10.67
C LEU A 185 -20.74 14.98 -9.25
N GLU A 186 -22.05 15.04 -9.04
CA GLU A 186 -22.69 14.71 -7.77
C GLU A 186 -23.66 13.53 -7.86
N ASP A 187 -23.97 13.11 -9.06
CA ASP A 187 -24.84 11.98 -9.37
C ASP A 187 -24.02 10.70 -9.59
N PRO A 188 -24.37 9.56 -8.94
CA PRO A 188 -23.64 8.30 -9.07
C PRO A 188 -23.62 7.77 -10.50
N GLN A 189 -24.74 7.86 -11.22
CA GLN A 189 -24.84 7.34 -12.58
C GLN A 189 -23.97 8.17 -13.54
N GLN A 190 -24.00 9.49 -13.43
CA GLN A 190 -23.14 10.36 -14.23
C GLN A 190 -21.66 10.11 -13.95
N GLN A 191 -21.29 9.80 -12.68
CA GLN A 191 -19.92 9.47 -12.34
C GLN A 191 -19.51 8.12 -12.96
N MET A 192 -20.39 7.13 -12.96
CA MET A 192 -20.17 5.83 -13.62
C MET A 192 -20.06 5.98 -15.14
N ASP A 193 -20.96 6.73 -15.76
CA ASP A 193 -20.93 6.99 -17.20
C ASP A 193 -19.64 7.70 -17.62
N ALA A 194 -19.19 8.68 -16.83
CA ALA A 194 -17.94 9.38 -17.07
C ALA A 194 -16.71 8.43 -16.95
N LEU A 195 -16.74 7.50 -16.00
CA LEU A 195 -15.72 6.47 -15.86
C LEU A 195 -15.68 5.56 -17.08
N HIS A 196 -16.84 5.03 -17.51
CA HIS A 196 -16.91 4.13 -18.67
C HIS A 196 -16.44 4.82 -19.95
N ALA A 197 -16.87 6.05 -20.20
CA ALA A 197 -16.42 6.84 -21.35
C ALA A 197 -14.89 7.04 -21.35
N TYR A 198 -14.30 7.35 -20.19
CA TYR A 198 -12.85 7.48 -20.07
C TYR A 198 -12.11 6.15 -20.30
N LEU A 199 -12.65 5.04 -19.79
CA LEU A 199 -12.06 3.72 -20.03
C LEU A 199 -12.18 3.27 -21.49
N ASP A 200 -13.24 3.69 -22.21
CA ASP A 200 -13.35 3.47 -23.67
C ASP A 200 -12.27 4.22 -24.44
N GLU A 201 -11.94 5.46 -24.03
CA GLU A 201 -10.83 6.22 -24.61
C GLU A 201 -9.49 5.50 -24.36
N ILE A 202 -9.23 5.01 -23.16
CA ILE A 202 -8.01 4.25 -22.85
C ILE A 202 -7.94 2.95 -23.67
N GLU A 203 -9.02 2.22 -23.74
CA GLU A 203 -9.11 0.95 -24.49
C GLU A 203 -8.90 1.15 -26.02
N SER A 204 -9.30 2.31 -26.55
CA SER A 204 -9.00 2.68 -27.93
C SER A 204 -7.50 2.89 -28.23
N LEU A 205 -6.71 3.19 -27.20
CA LEU A 205 -5.26 3.36 -27.29
C LEU A 205 -4.51 2.03 -27.08
N SER A 206 -4.98 1.20 -26.18
CA SER A 206 -4.40 -0.11 -25.83
C SER A 206 -5.42 -0.97 -25.09
N ASP A 207 -5.39 -2.28 -25.31
CA ASP A 207 -6.17 -3.26 -24.56
C ASP A 207 -5.73 -3.40 -23.09
N ARG A 208 -4.54 -2.86 -22.75
CA ARG A 208 -3.95 -2.89 -21.43
C ARG A 208 -3.84 -1.49 -20.83
N VAL A 209 -4.01 -1.43 -19.52
CA VAL A 209 -3.81 -0.16 -18.80
C VAL A 209 -2.35 0.29 -18.91
N PRO A 210 -2.09 1.61 -18.91
CA PRO A 210 -0.74 2.14 -18.89
C PRO A 210 0.04 1.57 -17.68
N SER A 211 1.26 1.09 -17.95
CA SER A 211 2.16 0.67 -16.87
C SER A 211 2.52 1.88 -16.00
N ALA A 212 2.49 1.73 -14.68
CA ALA A 212 3.04 2.74 -13.80
C ALA A 212 4.54 2.89 -14.16
N THR A 213 4.90 4.03 -14.73
CA THR A 213 6.30 4.36 -14.97
C THR A 213 6.99 4.31 -13.61
N SER A 214 7.98 3.46 -13.46
CA SER A 214 8.88 3.52 -12.31
C SER A 214 9.37 4.97 -12.24
N HIS A 215 9.10 5.66 -11.13
CA HIS A 215 9.70 6.95 -10.87
C HIS A 215 11.20 6.75 -10.81
N ALA A 216 11.84 6.84 -11.97
CA ALA A 216 13.27 7.03 -12.05
C ALA A 216 13.55 8.30 -11.24
N THR A 217 14.34 8.15 -10.22
CA THR A 217 14.93 9.19 -9.39
C THR A 217 15.35 10.36 -10.28
N ILE A 218 14.59 11.45 -10.23
CA ILE A 218 15.10 12.72 -10.73
C ILE A 218 16.23 13.07 -9.76
N SER A 219 17.46 12.82 -10.21
CA SER A 219 18.65 13.36 -9.58
C SER A 219 18.60 14.87 -9.79
N ASP A 220 18.33 15.61 -8.73
CA ASP A 220 18.62 17.04 -8.64
C ASP A 220 20.14 17.23 -8.78
N THR A 221 20.62 17.30 -10.00
CA THR A 221 21.88 17.93 -10.33
C THR A 221 21.64 19.43 -10.38
N THR A 222 21.59 20.07 -9.22
CA THR A 222 21.75 21.51 -9.13
C THR A 222 23.21 21.82 -9.41
N ASP A 223 23.42 22.26 -10.62
CA ASP A 223 24.63 22.88 -11.17
C ASP A 223 25.08 24.02 -10.25
N MET A 224 26.18 23.81 -9.53
CA MET A 224 26.92 24.89 -8.89
C MET A 224 27.95 25.41 -9.88
N THR A 225 27.51 26.29 -10.78
CA THR A 225 28.44 27.15 -11.50
C THR A 225 28.73 28.40 -10.68
N GLU A 226 29.97 28.47 -10.28
CA GLU A 226 30.83 29.60 -9.99
C GLU A 226 30.35 31.00 -10.41
N SER A 227 30.57 31.95 -9.52
CA SER A 227 31.07 33.28 -9.90
C SER A 227 31.78 33.94 -8.75
N THR A 228 33.09 34.08 -8.94
CA THR A 228 34.02 35.16 -8.50
C THR A 228 33.65 35.97 -7.25
#